data_344190d878ad2f8e4df0726c35dca40f
#
_entry.id   344190d878ad2f8e4df0726c35dca40f
#
_cell.length_a   1.000
_cell.length_b   1.000
_cell.length_c   1.000
_cell.angle_alpha   90.00
_cell.angle_beta   90.00
_cell.angle_gamma   90.00
#
_symmetry.space_group_name_H-M   'P 1'
#
loop_
_entity.id
_entity.type
_entity.pdbx_description
1 polymer ?
#
loop_
_entity_poly.entity_id
_entity_poly.type
_entity_poly.pdbx_seq_one_letter_code
_entity_poly.pdbx_strand_id
1 'polypeptide(L)'
;MIVSEAPDPVSVFVADAHGELVAAATIDGAAPDTRLNAQRKAYTAARSDASSTRELAEKARDDPVERASFDPFFTFFLGGVAVFEGELRVGAVGVSGLPGEEDERLALLAIERSAGR
;
A
#
# COMPACT_ATOMS: atom_id res chain seq x y z
N MET A 1 9.37 -9.63 11.57
CA MET A 1 8.20 -8.99 10.98
C MET A 1 8.43 -7.49 10.88
N ILE A 2 7.95 -6.84 9.85
CA ILE A 2 8.27 -5.43 9.59
C ILE A 2 7.74 -4.45 10.64
N VAL A 3 6.69 -4.81 11.36
CA VAL A 3 6.15 -3.94 12.40
C VAL A 3 7.16 -3.64 13.49
N SER A 4 8.13 -4.53 13.71
CA SER A 4 9.22 -4.30 14.68
C SER A 4 10.24 -3.27 14.19
N GLU A 5 10.24 -2.97 12.90
CA GLU A 5 11.12 -1.96 12.30
C GLU A 5 10.49 -0.56 12.34
N ALA A 6 9.22 -0.45 12.69
CA ALA A 6 8.53 0.83 12.71
C ALA A 6 8.86 1.59 13.99
N PRO A 7 9.19 2.89 13.89
CA PRO A 7 9.44 3.71 15.10
C PRO A 7 8.18 3.97 15.91
N ASP A 8 7.01 3.89 15.29
CA ASP A 8 5.70 4.09 15.91
C ASP A 8 4.73 3.00 15.43
N PRO A 9 3.63 2.76 16.16
CA PRO A 9 2.64 1.76 15.74
C PRO A 9 2.04 2.03 14.38
N VAL A 10 1.89 0.97 13.57
CA VAL A 10 1.37 1.03 12.20
C VAL A 10 0.27 0.02 11.98
N SER A 11 -0.49 0.21 10.90
CA SER A 11 -1.35 -0.80 10.30
C SER A 11 -0.71 -1.30 9.02
N VAL A 12 -0.81 -2.61 8.78
CA VAL A 12 -0.35 -3.27 7.56
C VAL A 12 -1.51 -4.05 6.96
N PHE A 13 -1.68 -3.96 5.65
CA PHE A 13 -2.73 -4.67 4.92
C PHE A 13 -2.11 -5.35 3.71
N VAL A 14 -2.34 -6.65 3.57
CA VAL A 14 -1.90 -7.43 2.40
C VAL A 14 -3.12 -7.81 1.59
N ALA A 15 -3.12 -7.47 0.31
CA ALA A 15 -4.20 -7.76 -0.62
C ALA A 15 -3.75 -8.70 -1.71
N ASP A 16 -4.71 -9.47 -2.27
CA ASP A 16 -4.48 -10.22 -3.50
C ASP A 16 -4.62 -9.30 -4.74
N ALA A 17 -4.54 -9.87 -5.93
CA ALA A 17 -4.59 -9.11 -7.17
C ALA A 17 -5.96 -8.44 -7.43
N HIS A 18 -7.00 -8.83 -6.70
CA HIS A 18 -8.33 -8.21 -6.78
C HIS A 18 -8.54 -7.14 -5.72
N GLY A 19 -7.55 -6.91 -4.85
CA GLY A 19 -7.69 -5.99 -3.73
C GLY A 19 -8.36 -6.59 -2.50
N GLU A 20 -8.63 -7.90 -2.52
CA GLU A 20 -9.27 -8.60 -1.40
C GLU A 20 -8.25 -8.86 -0.29
N LEU A 21 -8.73 -8.91 0.95
CA LEU A 21 -7.90 -9.14 2.11
C LEU A 21 -7.25 -10.53 2.10
N VAL A 22 -5.93 -10.56 2.26
CA VAL A 22 -5.16 -11.78 2.52
C VAL A 22 -4.79 -11.82 4.01
N ALA A 23 -4.22 -10.74 4.52
CA ALA A 23 -3.85 -10.60 5.93
C ALA A 23 -3.78 -9.13 6.30
N ALA A 24 -4.06 -8.83 7.56
CA ALA A 24 -3.96 -7.47 8.06
C ALA A 24 -3.61 -7.50 9.55
N ALA A 25 -2.92 -6.45 9.99
CA ALA A 25 -2.62 -6.24 11.40
C ALA A 25 -2.60 -4.75 11.69
N THR A 26 -3.25 -4.37 12.78
CA THR A 26 -3.17 -3.01 13.33
C THR A 26 -2.54 -3.13 14.70
N ILE A 27 -1.38 -2.52 14.88
CA ILE A 27 -0.61 -2.62 16.11
C ILE A 27 -1.25 -1.72 17.18
N ASP A 28 -1.31 -2.19 18.41
CA ASP A 28 -1.87 -1.42 19.52
C ASP A 28 -1.18 -0.06 19.59
N GLY A 29 -1.98 0.98 19.72
CA GLY A 29 -1.49 2.35 19.73
C GLY A 29 -1.49 3.06 18.39
N ALA A 30 -1.71 2.33 17.28
CA ALA A 30 -1.88 2.97 15.98
C ALA A 30 -3.17 3.80 15.95
N ALA A 31 -3.14 4.94 15.25
CA ALA A 31 -4.34 5.77 15.13
C ALA A 31 -5.47 4.98 14.42
N PRO A 32 -6.74 5.18 14.81
CA PRO A 32 -7.85 4.37 14.27
C PRO A 32 -7.99 4.39 12.76
N ASP A 33 -7.67 5.51 12.10
CA ASP A 33 -7.79 5.64 10.65
C ASP A 33 -6.69 4.90 9.87
N THR A 34 -5.61 4.49 10.52
CA THR A 34 -4.50 3.80 9.84
C THR A 34 -4.93 2.49 9.22
N ARG A 35 -5.87 1.78 9.84
CA ARG A 35 -6.38 0.51 9.31
C ARG A 35 -7.04 0.70 7.95
N LEU A 36 -7.91 1.70 7.82
CA LEU A 36 -8.57 1.99 6.55
C LEU A 36 -7.58 2.53 5.52
N ASN A 37 -6.67 3.40 5.95
CA ASN A 37 -5.65 3.96 5.05
C ASN A 37 -4.73 2.88 4.51
N ALA A 38 -4.29 1.93 5.33
CA ALA A 38 -3.47 0.80 4.87
C ALA A 38 -4.23 -0.06 3.86
N GLN A 39 -5.52 -0.31 4.11
CA GLN A 39 -6.38 -1.05 3.19
C GLN A 39 -6.51 -0.35 1.85
N ARG A 40 -6.78 0.96 1.86
CA ARG A 40 -6.91 1.74 0.63
C ARG A 40 -5.61 1.79 -0.16
N LYS A 41 -4.48 1.89 0.53
CA LYS A 41 -3.16 1.87 -0.11
C LYS A 41 -2.91 0.54 -0.81
N ALA A 42 -3.17 -0.57 -0.13
CA ALA A 42 -3.04 -1.90 -0.72
C ALA A 42 -4.01 -2.11 -1.88
N TYR A 43 -5.27 -1.74 -1.70
CA TYR A 43 -6.30 -1.82 -2.75
C TYR A 43 -5.88 -1.04 -3.99
N THR A 44 -5.38 0.18 -3.81
CA THR A 44 -4.93 1.03 -4.92
C THR A 44 -3.77 0.39 -5.69
N ALA A 45 -2.76 -0.08 -4.98
CA ALA A 45 -1.60 -0.70 -5.61
C ALA A 45 -1.95 -2.04 -6.28
N ALA A 46 -2.91 -2.79 -5.73
CA ALA A 46 -3.34 -4.06 -6.29
C ALA A 46 -4.15 -3.88 -7.59
N ARG A 47 -4.97 -2.84 -7.67
CA ARG A 47 -5.98 -2.71 -8.74
C ARG A 47 -5.69 -1.63 -9.76
N SER A 48 -4.80 -0.68 -9.47
CA SER A 48 -4.41 0.34 -10.45
C SER A 48 -3.36 -0.23 -11.42
N ASP A 49 -3.10 0.47 -12.49
CA ASP A 49 -2.03 0.12 -13.42
C ASP A 49 -0.67 0.64 -12.96
N ALA A 50 -0.63 1.40 -11.88
CA ALA A 50 0.62 1.84 -11.27
C ALA A 50 1.16 0.77 -10.31
N SER A 51 2.48 0.73 -10.14
CA SER A 51 3.12 -0.26 -9.26
C SER A 51 3.18 0.20 -7.79
N SER A 52 2.80 1.44 -7.52
CA SER A 52 2.75 1.99 -6.16
C SER A 52 1.78 3.17 -6.10
N THR A 53 1.36 3.51 -4.89
CA THR A 53 0.54 4.72 -4.70
C THR A 53 1.32 5.99 -5.02
N ARG A 54 2.66 5.99 -4.86
CA ARG A 54 3.51 7.09 -5.29
C ARG A 54 3.39 7.33 -6.80
N GLU A 55 3.54 6.27 -7.58
CA GLU A 55 3.48 6.34 -9.04
C GLU A 55 2.10 6.83 -9.51
N LEU A 56 1.04 6.33 -8.88
CA LEU A 56 -0.32 6.77 -9.20
C LEU A 56 -0.53 8.25 -8.85
N ALA A 57 0.00 8.70 -7.71
CA ALA A 57 -0.09 10.11 -7.31
C ALA A 57 0.60 11.04 -8.30
N GLU A 58 1.77 10.66 -8.80
CA GLU A 58 2.49 11.40 -9.82
C GLU A 58 1.68 11.49 -11.12
N LYS A 59 1.10 10.39 -11.56
CA LYS A 59 0.26 10.32 -12.76
C LYS A 59 -0.99 11.17 -12.60
N ALA A 60 -1.66 11.09 -11.45
CA ALA A 60 -2.88 11.86 -11.17
C ALA A 60 -2.64 13.35 -11.12
N ARG A 61 -1.45 13.78 -10.68
CA ARG A 61 -1.09 15.20 -10.64
C ARG A 61 -1.03 15.81 -12.02
N ASP A 62 -0.56 15.03 -13.00
CA ASP A 62 -0.33 15.50 -14.36
C ASP A 62 -1.57 15.41 -15.26
N ASP A 63 -2.61 14.67 -14.84
CA ASP A 63 -3.84 14.48 -15.63
C ASP A 63 -5.09 14.53 -14.74
N PRO A 64 -5.67 15.73 -14.53
CA PRO A 64 -6.87 15.89 -13.72
C PRO A 64 -8.09 15.13 -14.25
N VAL A 65 -8.20 14.96 -15.56
CA VAL A 65 -9.34 14.25 -16.17
C VAL A 65 -9.25 12.75 -15.86
N GLU A 66 -8.07 12.18 -16.02
CA GLU A 66 -7.84 10.78 -15.68
C GLU A 66 -8.04 10.54 -14.19
N ARG A 67 -7.54 11.46 -13.35
CA ARG A 67 -7.73 11.41 -11.90
C ARG A 67 -9.20 11.33 -11.51
N ALA A 68 -10.05 12.10 -12.17
CA ALA A 68 -11.50 12.11 -11.90
C ALA A 68 -12.17 10.79 -12.28
N SER A 69 -11.53 9.98 -13.13
CA SER A 69 -12.05 8.69 -13.60
C SER A 69 -11.60 7.51 -12.72
N PHE A 70 -10.69 7.73 -11.77
CA PHE A 70 -10.21 6.65 -10.91
C PHE A 70 -11.30 6.18 -9.94
N ASP A 71 -11.15 4.92 -9.53
CA ASP A 71 -11.98 4.34 -8.48
C ASP A 71 -11.96 5.25 -7.25
N PRO A 72 -13.12 5.66 -6.71
CA PRO A 72 -13.17 6.55 -5.54
C PRO A 72 -12.48 6.00 -4.29
N PHE A 73 -12.29 4.68 -4.22
CA PHE A 73 -11.59 4.05 -3.10
C PHE A 73 -10.06 4.16 -3.23
N PHE A 74 -9.55 4.56 -4.38
CA PHE A 74 -8.11 4.78 -4.56
C PHE A 74 -7.62 5.91 -3.66
N THR A 75 -6.37 5.80 -3.24
CA THR A 75 -5.69 6.83 -2.46
C THR A 75 -4.36 7.20 -3.13
N PHE A 76 -3.93 8.42 -2.92
CA PHE A 76 -2.65 8.92 -3.43
C PHE A 76 -1.59 9.07 -2.33
N PHE A 77 -1.92 8.68 -1.11
CA PHE A 77 -0.95 8.68 -0.01
C PHE A 77 0.07 7.57 -0.22
N LEU A 78 1.34 7.86 0.01
CA LEU A 78 2.42 6.90 -0.11
C LEU A 78 2.26 5.76 0.90
N GLY A 79 2.70 4.57 0.51
CA GLY A 79 2.69 3.41 1.40
C GLY A 79 2.06 2.15 0.80
N GLY A 80 1.52 2.23 -0.40
CA GLY A 80 1.00 1.06 -1.12
C GLY A 80 1.97 0.65 -2.22
N VAL A 81 2.33 -0.64 -2.27
CA VAL A 81 3.27 -1.17 -3.25
C VAL A 81 2.75 -2.50 -3.78
N ALA A 82 2.72 -2.63 -5.10
CA ALA A 82 2.30 -3.85 -5.77
C ALA A 82 3.36 -4.94 -5.67
N VAL A 83 2.92 -6.19 -5.61
CA VAL A 83 3.78 -7.36 -5.61
C VAL A 83 3.62 -8.08 -6.94
N PHE A 84 4.74 -8.43 -7.56
CA PHE A 84 4.77 -9.12 -8.84
C PHE A 84 5.53 -10.44 -8.74
N GLU A 85 5.07 -11.43 -9.52
CA GLU A 85 5.83 -12.64 -9.83
C GLU A 85 6.14 -12.55 -11.32
N GLY A 86 7.38 -12.19 -11.67
CA GLY A 86 7.72 -11.83 -13.04
C GLY A 86 6.92 -10.60 -13.47
N GLU A 87 6.12 -10.72 -14.51
CA GLU A 87 5.27 -9.63 -15.00
C GLU A 87 3.84 -9.70 -14.45
N LEU A 88 3.51 -10.75 -13.70
CA LEU A 88 2.16 -10.95 -13.17
C LEU A 88 2.02 -10.25 -11.83
N ARG A 89 1.08 -9.33 -11.74
CA ARG A 89 0.71 -8.70 -10.46
C ARG A 89 -0.09 -9.70 -9.63
N VAL A 90 0.42 -10.03 -8.44
CA VAL A 90 -0.21 -11.04 -7.57
C VAL A 90 -0.84 -10.44 -6.32
N GLY A 91 -0.58 -9.18 -6.03
CA GLY A 91 -1.16 -8.51 -4.88
C GLY A 91 -0.49 -7.20 -4.56
N ALA A 92 -0.64 -6.76 -3.32
CA ALA A 92 -0.05 -5.51 -2.86
C ALA A 92 0.04 -5.48 -1.34
N VAL A 93 0.91 -4.60 -0.85
CA VAL A 93 1.06 -4.32 0.58
C VAL A 93 0.80 -2.84 0.81
N GLY A 94 -0.01 -2.52 1.82
CA GLY A 94 -0.24 -1.16 2.27
C GLY A 94 0.18 -0.98 3.71
N VAL A 95 0.88 0.12 4.00
CA VAL A 95 1.32 0.47 5.36
C VAL A 95 0.86 1.89 5.67
N SER A 96 0.34 2.12 6.87
CA SER A 96 -0.09 3.44 7.33
C SER A 96 0.23 3.64 8.81
N GLY A 97 0.59 4.86 9.17
CA GLY A 97 0.88 5.25 10.55
C GLY A 97 2.12 6.10 10.71
N LEU A 98 2.92 6.25 9.67
CA LEU A 98 4.17 7.02 9.65
C LEU A 98 4.10 8.07 8.55
N PRO A 99 5.08 8.96 8.43
CA PRO A 99 5.20 9.76 7.21
C PRO A 99 5.23 8.86 5.99
N GLY A 100 4.61 9.32 4.89
CA GLY A 100 4.42 8.50 3.69
C GLY A 100 5.67 7.80 3.17
N GLU A 101 6.81 8.48 3.19
CA GLU A 101 8.10 7.91 2.78
C GLU A 101 8.47 6.68 3.62
N GLU A 102 8.23 6.73 4.92
CA GLU A 102 8.51 5.63 5.83
C GLU A 102 7.51 4.48 5.66
N ASP A 103 6.23 4.80 5.44
CA ASP A 103 5.22 3.79 5.16
C ASP A 103 5.62 2.99 3.91
N GLU A 104 6.05 3.70 2.85
CA GLU A 104 6.49 3.06 1.61
C GLU A 104 7.74 2.20 1.82
N ARG A 105 8.70 2.70 2.60
CA ARG A 105 9.91 1.94 2.92
C ARG A 105 9.58 0.61 3.60
N LEU A 106 8.65 0.62 4.55
CA LEU A 106 8.23 -0.59 5.24
C LEU A 106 7.49 -1.56 4.31
N ALA A 107 6.66 -1.05 3.41
CA ALA A 107 5.97 -1.89 2.43
C ALA A 107 6.98 -2.59 1.51
N LEU A 108 7.97 -1.85 1.00
CA LEU A 108 9.02 -2.41 0.17
C LEU A 108 9.86 -3.45 0.94
N LEU A 109 10.17 -3.18 2.19
CA LEU A 109 10.91 -4.10 3.04
C LEU A 109 10.16 -5.41 3.26
N ALA A 110 8.84 -5.33 3.48
CA ALA A 110 8.00 -6.50 3.64
C ALA A 110 8.03 -7.39 2.39
N ILE A 111 7.94 -6.79 1.21
CA ILE A 111 7.97 -7.50 -0.06
C ILE A 111 9.34 -8.15 -0.27
N GLU A 112 10.40 -7.41 -0.02
CA GLU A 112 11.78 -7.90 -0.17
C GLU A 112 12.03 -9.11 0.74
N ARG A 113 11.61 -9.04 2.01
CA ARG A 113 11.78 -10.15 2.96
C ARG A 113 10.95 -11.37 2.57
N SER A 114 9.76 -11.19 2.02
CA SER A 114 8.95 -12.29 1.53
C SER A 114 9.58 -12.97 0.33
N ALA A 115 10.16 -12.20 -0.59
CA ALA A 115 10.80 -12.73 -1.79
C ALA A 115 12.07 -13.51 -1.48
N GLY A 116 12.70 -13.26 -0.35
CA GLY A 116 13.91 -13.95 0.08
C GLY A 116 13.69 -15.31 0.73
N ARG A 117 12.46 -15.80 0.78
CA ARG A 117 12.13 -17.11 1.39
C ARG A 117 12.19 -18.26 0.43
#